data_b35c31ceb7d6683f5469be2a380bd7e4
#
_entry.id   b35c31ceb7d6683f5469be2a380bd7e4
#
_cell.length_a   1.000
_cell.length_b   1.000
_cell.length_c   1.000
_cell.angle_alpha   90.00
_cell.angle_beta   90.00
_cell.angle_gamma   90.00
#
_symmetry.space_group_name_H-M   'P 1'
#
loop_
_entity.id
_entity.type
_entity.pdbx_description
1 polymer ?
#
loop_
_entity_poly.entity_id
_entity_poly.type
_entity_poly.pdbx_seq_one_letter_code
_entity_poly.pdbx_strand_id
1 'polypeptide(L)'
;KRLASETDWSSDSFRSCDESQGFGITILNEDEDNALMVETICWLPGRGVAPHDHQTWGVVVGIDGEETNVNWKRLDDGTQEGFADLTVEEEIIVGPAEACAFLPSDIHSVRNTGETPSLSLHVYGYSPGSRKRSEFDPLNKTYKPCPQRIRNRA
;
A
#
# COMPACT_ATOMS: atom_id res chain seq x y z
N LYS A 1 13.76 -5.49 -5.81
CA LYS A 1 13.92 -6.92 -5.46
C LYS A 1 15.22 -7.18 -4.68
N ARG A 2 16.37 -6.75 -5.16
CA ARG A 2 17.67 -7.04 -4.51
C ARG A 2 17.72 -6.54 -3.06
N LEU A 3 17.25 -5.34 -2.76
CA LEU A 3 17.18 -4.83 -1.38
C LEU A 3 16.32 -5.76 -0.50
N ALA A 4 15.17 -6.21 -0.98
CA ALA A 4 14.29 -7.08 -0.22
C ALA A 4 14.91 -8.47 0.06
N SER A 5 15.72 -9.00 -0.86
CA SER A 5 16.33 -10.35 -0.73
C SER A 5 17.69 -10.37 0.00
N GLU A 6 18.41 -9.25 0.05
CA GLU A 6 19.78 -9.18 0.61
C GLU A 6 19.81 -8.53 2.02
N THR A 7 18.69 -7.97 2.49
CA THR A 7 18.59 -7.33 3.82
C THR A 7 18.09 -8.34 4.85
N ASP A 8 18.66 -8.28 6.07
CA ASP A 8 18.12 -9.02 7.22
C ASP A 8 16.89 -8.30 7.79
N TRP A 9 15.72 -8.88 7.57
CA TRP A 9 14.42 -8.38 8.03
C TRP A 9 13.95 -9.01 9.35
N SER A 10 14.85 -9.63 10.12
CA SER A 10 14.50 -10.32 11.37
C SER A 10 14.20 -9.38 12.54
N SER A 11 14.58 -8.10 12.44
CA SER A 11 14.31 -7.12 13.50
C SER A 11 12.81 -6.92 13.73
N ASP A 12 12.40 -6.93 15.01
CA ASP A 12 11.02 -6.68 15.43
C ASP A 12 10.50 -5.29 14.99
N SER A 13 11.41 -4.31 14.81
CA SER A 13 11.02 -2.98 14.32
C SER A 13 10.36 -3.01 12.95
N PHE A 14 10.75 -3.92 12.06
CA PHE A 14 10.13 -4.08 10.74
C PHE A 14 8.81 -4.85 10.79
N ARG A 15 8.60 -5.66 11.84
CA ARG A 15 7.45 -6.55 12.01
C ARG A 15 6.42 -6.03 13.02
N SER A 16 6.60 -4.81 13.48
CA SER A 16 5.67 -4.18 14.41
C SER A 16 4.36 -3.81 13.69
N CYS A 17 3.32 -4.60 13.93
CA CYS A 17 1.99 -4.31 13.44
C CYS A 17 1.18 -3.53 14.51
N ASP A 18 0.45 -2.51 14.09
CA ASP A 18 -0.50 -1.78 14.93
C ASP A 18 -1.88 -2.43 14.80
N GLU A 19 -2.38 -2.99 15.90
CA GLU A 19 -3.67 -3.70 15.93
C GLU A 19 -4.85 -2.76 15.62
N SER A 20 -4.76 -1.48 15.96
CA SER A 20 -5.84 -0.51 15.76
C SER A 20 -6.09 -0.21 14.29
N GLN A 21 -5.02 -0.10 13.48
CA GLN A 21 -5.16 0.07 12.03
C GLN A 21 -5.08 -1.26 11.25
N GLY A 22 -4.60 -2.36 11.88
CA GLY A 22 -4.49 -3.69 11.27
C GLY A 22 -3.22 -3.91 10.45
N PHE A 23 -2.30 -2.95 10.47
CA PHE A 23 -0.98 -3.01 9.83
C PHE A 23 -0.03 -2.02 10.50
N GLY A 24 1.26 -2.24 10.38
CA GLY A 24 2.29 -1.33 10.88
C GLY A 24 3.15 -0.81 9.74
N ILE A 25 3.44 0.49 9.73
CA ILE A 25 4.32 1.13 8.76
C ILE A 25 5.61 1.54 9.47
N THR A 26 6.77 1.14 8.91
CA THR A 26 8.07 1.56 9.39
C THR A 26 8.83 2.26 8.27
N ILE A 27 9.07 3.56 8.42
CA ILE A 27 9.83 4.37 7.46
C ILE A 27 11.31 4.03 7.58
N LEU A 28 11.90 3.61 6.47
CA LEU A 28 13.34 3.31 6.34
C LEU A 28 14.12 4.49 5.78
N ASN A 29 13.52 5.20 4.81
CA ASN A 29 14.05 6.40 4.22
C ASN A 29 12.93 7.32 3.77
N GLU A 30 13.10 8.60 3.98
CA GLU A 30 12.25 9.66 3.43
C GLU A 30 13.15 10.87 3.15
N ASP A 31 13.26 11.26 1.89
CA ASP A 31 14.08 12.40 1.49
C ASP A 31 13.48 13.71 2.01
N GLU A 32 14.32 14.71 2.29
CA GLU A 32 13.91 16.01 2.85
C GLU A 32 12.89 16.75 1.97
N ASP A 33 12.96 16.56 0.64
CA ASP A 33 12.02 17.13 -0.33
C ASP A 33 10.82 16.21 -0.62
N ASN A 34 10.68 15.10 0.12
CA ASN A 34 9.69 14.03 -0.06
C ASN A 34 9.77 13.34 -1.44
N ALA A 35 10.87 13.45 -2.15
CA ALA A 35 11.03 12.94 -3.52
C ALA A 35 11.21 11.42 -3.61
N LEU A 36 11.60 10.77 -2.51
CA LEU A 36 11.68 9.32 -2.41
C LEU A 36 11.29 8.87 -1.01
N MET A 37 10.45 7.86 -0.93
CA MET A 37 10.10 7.21 0.33
C MET A 37 10.28 5.71 0.22
N VAL A 38 10.91 5.13 1.24
CA VAL A 38 11.08 3.68 1.41
C VAL A 38 10.54 3.31 2.78
N GLU A 39 9.60 2.38 2.81
CA GLU A 39 9.00 1.89 4.06
C GLU A 39 8.74 0.39 3.99
N THR A 40 8.68 -0.27 5.14
CA THR A 40 8.11 -1.60 5.26
C THR A 40 6.70 -1.51 5.80
N ILE A 41 5.84 -2.44 5.37
CA ILE A 41 4.50 -2.59 5.92
C ILE A 41 4.32 -4.03 6.39
N CYS A 42 3.98 -4.18 7.67
CA CYS A 42 3.58 -5.44 8.27
C CYS A 42 2.05 -5.51 8.31
N TRP A 43 1.44 -6.47 7.61
CA TRP A 43 0.00 -6.66 7.54
C TRP A 43 -0.47 -7.76 8.46
N LEU A 44 -1.41 -7.50 9.35
CA LEU A 44 -2.05 -8.54 10.16
C LEU A 44 -2.95 -9.45 9.30
N PRO A 45 -3.15 -10.72 9.69
CA PRO A 45 -4.05 -11.65 8.99
C PRO A 45 -5.45 -11.08 8.79
N GLY A 46 -5.98 -11.21 7.58
CA GLY A 46 -7.30 -10.73 7.20
C GLY A 46 -7.44 -9.20 7.14
N ARG A 47 -6.36 -8.45 7.37
CA ARG A 47 -6.36 -6.97 7.37
C ARG A 47 -5.80 -6.43 6.07
N GLY A 48 -6.08 -5.15 5.80
CA GLY A 48 -5.65 -4.48 4.59
C GLY A 48 -6.15 -3.05 4.52
N VAL A 49 -6.06 -2.47 3.34
CA VAL A 49 -6.53 -1.10 3.06
C VAL A 49 -7.52 -1.11 1.89
N ALA A 50 -8.51 -0.22 1.97
CA ALA A 50 -9.49 0.01 0.92
C ALA A 50 -8.79 0.47 -0.39
N PRO A 51 -9.47 0.38 -1.54
CA PRO A 51 -8.97 0.93 -2.78
C PRO A 51 -8.55 2.40 -2.61
N HIS A 52 -7.35 2.74 -3.07
CA HIS A 52 -6.80 4.08 -2.96
C HIS A 52 -5.78 4.36 -4.07
N ASP A 53 -5.54 5.63 -4.34
CA ASP A 53 -4.47 6.09 -5.21
C ASP A 53 -3.27 6.62 -4.40
N HIS A 54 -2.15 6.84 -5.07
CA HIS A 54 -0.95 7.39 -4.44
C HIS A 54 -0.54 8.77 -4.98
N GLN A 55 -1.02 9.18 -6.15
CA GLN A 55 -0.60 10.39 -6.88
C GLN A 55 0.92 10.43 -7.11
N THR A 56 1.55 9.25 -7.11
CA THR A 56 2.95 8.97 -7.40
C THR A 56 3.08 7.52 -7.85
N TRP A 57 4.18 7.20 -8.53
CA TRP A 57 4.49 5.79 -8.80
C TRP A 57 4.89 5.07 -7.50
N GLY A 58 4.64 3.77 -7.46
CA GLY A 58 5.07 2.92 -6.37
C GLY A 58 5.44 1.51 -6.83
N VAL A 59 6.27 0.87 -6.01
CA VAL A 59 6.66 -0.53 -6.16
C VAL A 59 6.51 -1.22 -4.83
N VAL A 60 5.88 -2.37 -4.83
CA VAL A 60 5.75 -3.26 -3.66
C VAL A 60 6.55 -4.51 -3.93
N VAL A 61 7.34 -4.95 -2.96
CA VAL A 61 8.13 -6.19 -3.03
C VAL A 61 7.85 -7.02 -1.77
N GLY A 62 7.39 -8.25 -1.94
CA GLY A 62 7.20 -9.17 -0.82
C GLY A 62 8.52 -9.56 -0.15
N ILE A 63 8.53 -9.57 1.18
CA ILE A 63 9.66 -9.99 2.02
C ILE A 63 9.33 -11.32 2.70
N ASP A 64 8.17 -11.42 3.34
CA ASP A 64 7.74 -12.59 4.09
C ASP A 64 6.20 -12.69 4.09
N GLY A 65 5.68 -13.92 3.99
CA GLY A 65 4.26 -14.14 3.78
C GLY A 65 3.79 -13.66 2.41
N GLU A 66 2.49 -13.49 2.26
CA GLU A 66 1.87 -13.07 1.00
C GLU A 66 0.87 -11.94 1.25
N GLU A 67 0.72 -11.06 0.29
CA GLU A 67 -0.36 -10.08 0.24
C GLU A 67 -1.03 -10.12 -1.14
N THR A 68 -2.33 -9.91 -1.16
CA THR A 68 -3.10 -9.75 -2.39
C THR A 68 -3.25 -8.27 -2.69
N ASN A 69 -2.70 -7.85 -3.83
CA ASN A 69 -2.90 -6.52 -4.42
C ASN A 69 -4.01 -6.63 -5.46
N VAL A 70 -5.02 -5.80 -5.36
CA VAL A 70 -6.13 -5.74 -6.32
C VAL A 70 -6.07 -4.41 -7.05
N ASN A 71 -5.90 -4.46 -8.36
CA ASN A 71 -5.98 -3.29 -9.23
C ASN A 71 -7.44 -3.02 -9.60
N TRP A 72 -7.84 -1.75 -9.52
CA TRP A 72 -9.19 -1.30 -9.77
C TRP A 72 -9.23 -0.35 -10.97
N LYS A 73 -10.19 -0.56 -11.84
CA LYS A 73 -10.49 0.32 -12.96
C LYS A 73 -11.66 1.25 -12.62
N ARG A 74 -11.47 2.54 -12.84
CA ARG A 74 -12.53 3.52 -12.74
C ARG A 74 -13.38 3.53 -14.00
N LEU A 75 -14.70 3.45 -13.85
CA LEU A 75 -15.67 3.36 -14.96
C LEU A 75 -16.34 4.70 -15.26
N ASP A 76 -16.42 5.61 -14.28
CA ASP A 76 -16.97 6.95 -14.48
C ASP A 76 -15.91 7.92 -15.02
N ASP A 77 -16.33 9.09 -15.45
CA ASP A 77 -15.47 10.12 -16.06
C ASP A 77 -14.74 11.03 -15.03
N GLY A 78 -15.00 10.83 -13.74
CA GLY A 78 -14.38 11.61 -12.66
C GLY A 78 -14.88 13.03 -12.50
N THR A 79 -15.95 13.44 -13.19
CA THR A 79 -16.47 14.82 -13.17
C THR A 79 -17.36 15.12 -11.95
N GLN A 80 -17.95 14.08 -11.37
CA GLN A 80 -18.81 14.21 -10.18
C GLN A 80 -17.97 14.08 -8.91
N GLU A 81 -17.88 15.14 -8.12
CA GLU A 81 -17.17 15.13 -6.84
C GLU A 81 -17.80 14.12 -5.86
N GLY A 82 -16.95 13.35 -5.17
CA GLY A 82 -17.36 12.35 -4.20
C GLY A 82 -17.88 11.04 -4.79
N PHE A 83 -18.06 10.94 -6.11
CA PHE A 83 -18.53 9.74 -6.80
C PHE A 83 -17.39 9.03 -7.52
N ALA A 84 -17.33 7.70 -7.43
CA ALA A 84 -16.42 6.86 -8.22
C ALA A 84 -17.01 5.46 -8.39
N ASP A 85 -17.23 5.05 -9.62
CA ASP A 85 -17.64 3.69 -9.98
C ASP A 85 -16.42 2.85 -10.31
N LEU A 86 -16.13 1.84 -9.52
CA LEU A 86 -14.94 0.99 -9.67
C LEU A 86 -15.32 -0.46 -9.97
N THR A 87 -14.51 -1.12 -10.77
CA THR A 87 -14.53 -2.57 -10.96
C THR A 87 -13.15 -3.16 -10.76
N VAL A 88 -13.07 -4.41 -10.30
CA VAL A 88 -11.80 -5.14 -10.23
C VAL A 88 -11.28 -5.35 -11.66
N GLU A 89 -10.03 -5.04 -11.88
CA GLU A 89 -9.32 -5.26 -13.15
C GLU A 89 -8.40 -6.47 -13.07
N GLU A 90 -7.64 -6.59 -11.98
CA GLU A 90 -6.67 -7.66 -11.80
C GLU A 90 -6.40 -7.90 -10.31
N GLU A 91 -6.12 -9.15 -9.96
CA GLU A 91 -5.59 -9.53 -8.64
C GLU A 91 -4.18 -10.09 -8.78
N ILE A 92 -3.25 -9.57 -7.99
CA ILE A 92 -1.83 -9.95 -8.00
C ILE A 92 -1.46 -10.41 -6.60
N ILE A 93 -1.03 -11.67 -6.46
CA ILE A 93 -0.43 -12.15 -5.22
C ILE A 93 1.04 -11.76 -5.23
N VAL A 94 1.51 -11.16 -4.16
CA VAL A 94 2.90 -10.74 -3.97
C VAL A 94 3.47 -11.51 -2.79
N GLY A 95 4.19 -12.59 -3.11
CA GLY A 95 4.96 -13.37 -2.16
C GLY A 95 6.42 -12.94 -2.06
N PRO A 96 7.27 -13.66 -1.32
CA PRO A 96 8.68 -13.33 -1.15
C PRO A 96 9.44 -13.20 -2.47
N ALA A 97 10.14 -12.07 -2.66
CA ALA A 97 10.87 -11.69 -3.87
C ALA A 97 9.99 -11.44 -5.12
N GLU A 98 8.68 -11.54 -5.02
CA GLU A 98 7.75 -11.07 -6.05
C GLU A 98 7.51 -9.57 -5.91
N ALA A 99 6.95 -8.95 -6.95
CA ALA A 99 6.72 -7.51 -6.92
C ALA A 99 5.58 -7.11 -7.85
N CYS A 100 4.84 -6.09 -7.44
CA CYS A 100 3.95 -5.34 -8.31
C CYS A 100 4.34 -3.85 -8.31
N ALA A 101 3.83 -3.11 -9.29
CA ALA A 101 4.08 -1.68 -9.42
C ALA A 101 2.82 -0.98 -9.92
N PHE A 102 2.69 0.30 -9.59
CA PHE A 102 1.56 1.13 -10.01
C PHE A 102 2.03 2.53 -10.40
N LEU A 103 1.26 3.16 -11.26
CA LEU A 103 1.44 4.53 -11.73
C LEU A 103 0.66 5.53 -10.85
N PRO A 104 0.90 6.84 -10.98
CA PRO A 104 0.28 7.85 -10.11
C PRO A 104 -1.25 7.83 -10.05
N SER A 105 -1.91 7.45 -11.14
CA SER A 105 -3.38 7.42 -11.24
C SER A 105 -3.99 6.05 -10.98
N ASP A 106 -3.17 5.01 -10.81
CA ASP A 106 -3.68 3.67 -10.56
C ASP A 106 -4.33 3.59 -9.19
N ILE A 107 -5.42 2.85 -9.13
CA ILE A 107 -6.16 2.60 -7.90
C ILE A 107 -5.93 1.15 -7.53
N HIS A 108 -5.43 0.92 -6.32
CA HIS A 108 -5.25 -0.43 -5.82
C HIS A 108 -5.71 -0.57 -4.36
N SER A 109 -5.97 -1.80 -3.94
CA SER A 109 -6.15 -2.19 -2.56
C SER A 109 -5.21 -3.34 -2.21
N VAL A 110 -4.88 -3.46 -0.92
CA VAL A 110 -3.99 -4.51 -0.42
C VAL A 110 -4.68 -5.24 0.72
N ARG A 111 -4.51 -6.56 0.77
CA ARG A 111 -5.01 -7.39 1.87
C ARG A 111 -4.08 -8.57 2.12
N ASN A 112 -3.78 -8.82 3.38
CA ASN A 112 -3.21 -10.10 3.80
C ASN A 112 -4.36 -11.13 3.90
N THR A 113 -4.36 -12.11 3.01
CA THR A 113 -5.36 -13.21 2.99
C THR A 113 -4.84 -14.48 3.67
N GLY A 114 -3.59 -14.46 4.17
CA GLY A 114 -2.97 -15.56 4.90
C GLY A 114 -3.38 -15.63 6.37
N GLU A 115 -2.86 -16.62 7.07
CA GLU A 115 -3.12 -16.87 8.49
C GLU A 115 -2.06 -16.26 9.42
N THR A 116 -0.94 -15.80 8.86
CA THR A 116 0.17 -15.16 9.58
C THR A 116 0.40 -13.74 9.08
N PRO A 117 1.02 -12.85 9.86
CA PRO A 117 1.42 -11.54 9.36
C PRO A 117 2.31 -11.64 8.13
N SER A 118 2.11 -10.77 7.15
CA SER A 118 3.00 -10.61 6.00
C SER A 118 3.81 -9.32 6.11
N LEU A 119 4.96 -9.29 5.45
CA LEU A 119 5.87 -8.15 5.41
C LEU A 119 6.22 -7.83 3.97
N SER A 120 6.09 -6.57 3.58
CA SER A 120 6.45 -6.07 2.26
C SER A 120 7.25 -4.77 2.33
N LEU A 121 8.12 -4.56 1.33
CA LEU A 121 8.89 -3.34 1.11
C LEU A 121 8.17 -2.47 0.08
N HIS A 122 7.93 -1.23 0.43
CA HIS A 122 7.27 -0.25 -0.42
C HIS A 122 8.23 0.88 -0.77
N VAL A 123 8.27 1.25 -2.05
CA VAL A 123 9.08 2.36 -2.56
C VAL A 123 8.17 3.29 -3.37
N TYR A 124 8.16 4.57 -3.03
CA TYR A 124 7.34 5.59 -3.70
C TYR A 124 8.18 6.72 -4.25
N GLY A 125 7.79 7.27 -5.38
CA GLY A 125 8.41 8.45 -5.97
C GLY A 125 8.20 9.73 -5.19
N TYR A 126 7.15 9.77 -4.35
CA TYR A 126 6.91 10.81 -3.36
C TYR A 126 6.29 10.21 -2.10
N SER A 127 6.60 10.81 -0.95
CA SER A 127 5.96 10.40 0.31
C SER A 127 4.44 10.46 0.21
N PRO A 128 3.74 9.34 0.48
CA PRO A 128 2.28 9.31 0.42
C PRO A 128 1.58 10.35 1.30
N GLY A 129 2.22 10.78 2.40
CA GLY A 129 1.71 11.84 3.27
C GLY A 129 1.75 13.24 2.65
N SER A 130 2.58 13.46 1.62
CA SER A 130 2.74 14.76 0.94
C SER A 130 1.76 14.98 -0.21
N ARG A 131 0.94 13.99 -0.58
CA ARG A 131 0.03 14.03 -1.72
C ARG A 131 -1.42 14.00 -1.30
N LYS A 132 -2.29 14.65 -2.10
CA LYS A 132 -3.75 14.59 -1.94
C LYS A 132 -4.25 13.30 -2.57
N ARG A 133 -4.30 12.25 -1.78
CA ARG A 133 -4.73 10.91 -2.19
C ARG A 133 -6.19 10.68 -1.85
N SER A 134 -6.83 9.80 -2.61
CA SER A 134 -8.22 9.40 -2.40
C SER A 134 -8.31 7.95 -1.93
N GLU A 135 -9.27 7.68 -1.06
CA GLU A 135 -9.72 6.35 -0.67
C GLU A 135 -11.12 6.14 -1.22
N PHE A 136 -11.36 5.00 -1.86
CA PHE A 136 -12.58 4.70 -2.59
C PHE A 136 -13.39 3.62 -1.87
N ASP A 137 -14.71 3.73 -1.98
CA ASP A 137 -15.68 2.73 -1.53
C ASP A 137 -16.46 2.20 -2.75
N PRO A 138 -16.05 1.05 -3.31
CA PRO A 138 -16.73 0.47 -4.48
C PRO A 138 -18.18 0.08 -4.24
N LEU A 139 -18.55 -0.27 -3.00
CA LEU A 139 -19.92 -0.67 -2.66
C LEU A 139 -20.88 0.51 -2.73
N ASN A 140 -20.46 1.65 -2.20
CA ASN A 140 -21.26 2.87 -2.18
C ASN A 140 -20.98 3.80 -3.36
N LYS A 141 -20.03 3.43 -4.24
CA LYS A 141 -19.58 4.22 -5.39
C LYS A 141 -19.14 5.62 -5.00
N THR A 142 -18.38 5.75 -3.91
CA THR A 142 -17.92 7.03 -3.37
C THR A 142 -16.42 7.05 -3.19
N TYR A 143 -15.85 8.26 -3.08
CA TYR A 143 -14.48 8.45 -2.63
C TYR A 143 -14.37 9.64 -1.67
N LYS A 144 -13.34 9.63 -0.86
CA LYS A 144 -12.99 10.68 0.11
C LYS A 144 -11.48 10.84 0.20
N PRO A 145 -10.96 11.90 0.85
CA PRO A 145 -9.53 12.00 1.13
C PRO A 145 -9.03 10.78 1.91
N CYS A 146 -7.87 10.26 1.48
CA CYS A 146 -7.24 9.12 2.15
C CYS A 146 -6.88 9.49 3.60
N PRO A 147 -7.23 8.65 4.59
CA PRO A 147 -6.93 8.95 5.98
C PRO A 147 -5.42 8.95 6.25
N GLN A 148 -5.00 9.76 7.23
CA GLN A 148 -3.62 9.70 7.72
C GLN A 148 -3.39 8.36 8.45
N ARG A 149 -2.20 7.81 8.27
CA ARG A 149 -1.79 6.53 8.87
C ARG A 149 -0.70 6.77 9.92
N ILE A 150 -0.73 5.95 10.98
CA ILE A 150 0.33 5.93 11.99
C ILE A 150 1.57 5.29 11.35
N ARG A 151 2.71 5.97 11.49
CA ARG A 151 4.00 5.55 10.94
C ARG A 151 5.08 5.65 12.01
N ASN A 152 5.92 4.62 12.07
CA ASN A 152 7.11 4.59 12.90
C ASN A 152 8.34 4.90 12.03
N ARG A 153 9.48 5.21 12.66
CA ARG A 153 10.78 5.30 11.99
C ARG A 153 11.69 4.18 12.52
N ALA A 154 12.44 3.58 11.61
CA ALA A 154 13.45 2.57 11.97
C ALA A 154 14.61 3.20 12.75
#